data_45c2e215615a59c87d7f7faab1dc3399
#
_entry.id   45c2e215615a59c87d7f7faab1dc3399
#
_cell.length_a   1.000
_cell.length_b   1.000
_cell.length_c   1.000
_cell.angle_alpha   90.00
_cell.angle_beta   90.00
_cell.angle_gamma   90.00
#
_symmetry.space_group_name_H-M   'P 1'
#
loop_
_entity.id
_entity.type
_entity.pdbx_description
1 polymer ?
#
loop_
_entity_poly.entity_id
_entity_poly.type
_entity_poly.pdbx_seq_one_letter_code
_entity_poly.pdbx_strand_id
1 'polypeptide(L)'
;MGDIRIVWDPATGTGDFNMFGAGLELGHDLQTASLISMFTDAQADPGDIVFGNDPHGCWIDTYAALEDPALTPIPDDRIGSKIYQAFARPRTQDTLNWLRDEVIRCHGWMLTDGVASAIDARTFFTSSGGIGAIVTITANGVPTVFDYAWSQES
;
A
#
# COMPACT_ATOMS: atom_id res chain seq x y z
N MET A 1 -7.75 21.01 0.14
CA MET A 1 -8.91 20.36 0.79
C MET A 1 -8.34 19.15 1.48
N GLY A 2 -8.49 18.97 2.78
CA GLY A 2 -7.91 17.83 3.49
C GLY A 2 -8.88 16.64 3.43
N ASP A 3 -8.33 15.44 3.30
CA ASP A 3 -9.09 14.20 3.39
C ASP A 3 -9.27 13.79 4.87
N ILE A 4 -10.22 12.90 5.13
CA ILE A 4 -10.45 12.37 6.48
C ILE A 4 -9.21 11.59 6.92
N ARG A 5 -8.64 11.95 8.07
CA ARG A 5 -7.44 11.30 8.58
C ARG A 5 -7.75 9.92 9.14
N ILE A 6 -7.09 8.92 8.58
CA ILE A 6 -7.01 7.58 9.14
C ILE A 6 -5.70 7.48 9.93
N VAL A 7 -5.79 7.06 11.17
CA VAL A 7 -4.62 6.79 12.03
C VAL A 7 -4.46 5.29 12.16
N TRP A 8 -3.28 4.80 11.79
CA TRP A 8 -2.92 3.41 11.97
C TRP A 8 -2.37 3.19 13.38
N ASP A 9 -2.94 2.25 14.12
CA ASP A 9 -2.40 1.80 15.40
C ASP A 9 -1.62 0.49 15.20
N PRO A 10 -0.29 0.53 15.28
CA PRO A 10 0.54 -0.66 15.11
C PRO A 10 0.41 -1.68 16.26
N ALA A 11 -0.13 -1.27 17.41
CA ALA A 11 -0.32 -2.17 18.56
C ALA A 11 -1.54 -3.08 18.39
N THR A 12 -2.58 -2.57 17.73
CA THR A 12 -3.82 -3.32 17.48
C THR A 12 -3.94 -3.83 16.05
N GLY A 13 -3.05 -3.36 15.13
CA GLY A 13 -3.12 -3.70 13.71
C GLY A 13 -4.37 -3.14 13.02
N THR A 14 -4.96 -2.07 13.55
CA THR A 14 -6.21 -1.47 13.04
C THR A 14 -6.02 -0.03 12.63
N GLY A 15 -6.77 0.41 11.61
CA GLY A 15 -6.92 1.80 11.26
C GLY A 15 -8.26 2.35 11.75
N ASP A 16 -8.28 3.56 12.29
CA ASP A 16 -9.49 4.22 12.74
C ASP A 16 -9.46 5.72 12.40
N PHE A 17 -10.63 6.32 12.37
CA PHE A 17 -10.76 7.76 12.17
C PHE A 17 -10.43 8.50 13.45
N ASN A 18 -9.67 9.58 13.34
CA ASN A 18 -9.40 10.44 14.48
C ASN A 18 -10.41 11.59 14.56
N MET A 19 -10.81 11.95 15.78
CA MET A 19 -11.74 13.02 16.04
C MET A 19 -10.99 14.27 16.48
N PHE A 20 -11.30 15.41 15.88
CA PHE A 20 -10.82 16.71 16.33
C PHE A 20 -12.00 17.62 16.66
N GLY A 21 -12.22 17.87 17.95
CA GLY A 21 -13.41 18.59 18.43
C GLY A 21 -14.70 17.82 18.15
N ALA A 22 -15.64 18.43 17.44
CA ALA A 22 -16.95 17.86 17.10
C ALA A 22 -16.97 17.20 15.70
N GLY A 23 -15.83 17.07 15.02
CA GLY A 23 -15.72 16.53 13.67
C GLY A 23 -14.56 15.55 13.49
N LEU A 24 -14.48 14.98 12.29
CA LEU A 24 -13.34 14.13 11.89
C LEU A 24 -12.09 14.98 11.64
N GLU A 25 -10.94 14.51 12.10
CA GLU A 25 -9.67 15.15 11.79
C GLU A 25 -9.37 15.01 10.31
N LEU A 26 -9.01 16.11 9.65
CA LEU A 26 -8.56 16.10 8.27
C LEU A 26 -7.05 15.85 8.25
N GLY A 27 -6.65 14.84 7.51
CA GLY A 27 -5.26 14.44 7.36
C GLY A 27 -4.61 14.97 6.09
N HIS A 28 -3.44 14.47 5.84
CA HIS A 28 -2.70 14.74 4.62
C HIS A 28 -3.20 13.80 3.52
N ASP A 29 -3.68 14.33 2.40
CA ASP A 29 -4.25 13.55 1.28
C ASP A 29 -3.29 12.43 0.82
N LEU A 30 -1.97 12.70 0.82
CA LEU A 30 -0.94 11.73 0.46
C LEU A 30 -0.85 10.55 1.45
N GLN A 31 -1.17 10.75 2.74
CA GLN A 31 -1.14 9.67 3.73
C GLN A 31 -2.25 8.65 3.47
N THR A 32 -3.47 9.13 3.25
CA THR A 32 -4.60 8.27 2.91
C THR A 32 -4.36 7.51 1.61
N ALA A 33 -3.88 8.21 0.58
CA ALA A 33 -3.55 7.60 -0.70
C ALA A 33 -2.46 6.53 -0.57
N SER A 34 -1.42 6.80 0.23
CA SER A 34 -0.35 5.85 0.50
C SER A 34 -0.86 4.61 1.27
N LEU A 35 -1.71 4.82 2.29
CA LEU A 35 -2.33 3.71 3.04
C LEU A 35 -3.16 2.81 2.12
N ILE A 36 -4.02 3.38 1.28
CA ILE A 36 -4.82 2.60 0.33
C ILE A 36 -3.91 1.82 -0.63
N SER A 37 -2.87 2.47 -1.17
CA SER A 37 -1.94 1.81 -2.10
C SER A 37 -1.20 0.63 -1.46
N MET A 38 -0.86 0.71 -0.17
CA MET A 38 -0.06 -0.31 0.50
C MET A 38 -0.89 -1.41 1.16
N PHE A 39 -2.03 -1.06 1.76
CA PHE A 39 -2.82 -1.98 2.59
C PHE A 39 -4.02 -2.60 1.87
N THR A 40 -4.26 -2.24 0.61
CA THR A 40 -5.16 -2.99 -0.26
C THR A 40 -4.37 -4.11 -0.93
N ASP A 41 -4.87 -5.33 -0.93
CA ASP A 41 -4.20 -6.45 -1.59
C ASP A 41 -4.42 -6.38 -3.11
N ALA A 42 -3.34 -6.33 -3.86
CA ALA A 42 -3.39 -6.49 -5.31
C ALA A 42 -3.42 -7.97 -5.69
N GLN A 43 -4.09 -8.29 -6.79
CA GLN A 43 -4.16 -9.66 -7.31
C GLN A 43 -2.76 -10.17 -7.67
N ALA A 44 -2.46 -11.40 -7.26
CA ALA A 44 -1.23 -12.09 -7.64
C ALA A 44 -1.17 -12.34 -9.15
N ASP A 45 0.01 -12.17 -9.74
CA ASP A 45 0.26 -12.55 -11.12
C ASP A 45 0.47 -14.07 -11.23
N PRO A 46 0.27 -14.66 -12.43
CA PRO A 46 0.61 -16.06 -12.66
C PRO A 46 2.08 -16.33 -12.32
N GLY A 47 2.33 -17.23 -11.39
CA GLY A 47 3.68 -17.58 -10.91
C GLY A 47 4.13 -16.85 -9.64
N ASP A 48 3.35 -15.92 -9.14
CA ASP A 48 3.59 -15.31 -7.82
C ASP A 48 3.40 -16.33 -6.68
N ILE A 49 4.02 -16.03 -5.54
CA ILE A 49 3.82 -16.81 -4.32
C ILE A 49 2.47 -16.42 -3.72
N VAL A 50 1.57 -17.39 -3.62
CA VAL A 50 0.27 -17.23 -2.97
C VAL A 50 0.11 -18.23 -1.82
N PHE A 51 -0.62 -17.85 -0.78
CA PHE A 51 -1.00 -18.76 0.29
C PHE A 51 -2.26 -19.55 -0.14
N GLY A 52 -2.18 -20.87 -0.17
CA GLY A 52 -3.27 -21.70 -0.64
C GLY A 52 -3.55 -21.46 -2.14
N ASN A 53 -4.83 -21.34 -2.48
CA ASN A 53 -5.30 -21.06 -3.85
C ASN A 53 -5.95 -19.68 -3.98
N ASP A 54 -5.74 -18.80 -3.00
CA ASP A 54 -6.32 -17.46 -3.02
C ASP A 54 -5.34 -16.48 -3.70
N PRO A 55 -5.66 -15.98 -4.90
CA PRO A 55 -4.81 -15.02 -5.60
C PRO A 55 -4.86 -13.61 -4.97
N HIS A 56 -5.63 -13.39 -3.91
CA HIS A 56 -5.96 -12.07 -3.37
C HIS A 56 -6.56 -11.14 -4.43
N GLY A 57 -6.59 -9.86 -4.17
CA GLY A 57 -7.05 -8.83 -5.11
C GLY A 57 -8.15 -7.95 -4.53
N CYS A 58 -8.24 -6.73 -5.05
CA CYS A 58 -9.30 -5.82 -4.71
C CYS A 58 -10.58 -6.22 -5.47
N TRP A 59 -11.73 -6.16 -4.79
CA TRP A 59 -13.03 -6.44 -5.41
C TRP A 59 -13.32 -5.53 -6.60
N ILE A 60 -12.80 -4.31 -6.59
CA ILE A 60 -12.96 -3.32 -7.68
C ILE A 60 -12.29 -3.80 -8.97
N ASP A 61 -11.12 -4.44 -8.88
CA ASP A 61 -10.41 -4.97 -10.06
C ASP A 61 -11.19 -6.10 -10.74
N THR A 62 -11.97 -6.86 -9.95
CA THR A 62 -12.81 -7.95 -10.43
C THR A 62 -14.15 -7.46 -10.94
N TYR A 63 -14.73 -6.45 -10.28
CA TYR A 63 -16.07 -5.94 -10.58
C TYR A 63 -16.11 -5.17 -11.90
N ALA A 64 -15.11 -4.34 -12.15
CA ALA A 64 -15.00 -3.58 -13.40
C ALA A 64 -14.93 -4.49 -14.63
N ALA A 65 -14.36 -5.68 -14.50
CA ALA A 65 -14.30 -6.65 -15.60
C ALA A 65 -15.61 -7.41 -15.84
N LEU A 66 -16.52 -7.45 -14.85
CA LEU A 66 -17.75 -8.24 -14.90
C LEU A 66 -18.97 -7.44 -15.35
N GLU A 67 -19.05 -6.15 -15.06
CA GLU A 67 -20.27 -5.35 -15.25
C GLU A 67 -20.29 -4.50 -16.52
N ASP A 68 -19.15 -4.07 -17.03
CA ASP A 68 -19.09 -3.32 -18.27
C ASP A 68 -17.86 -3.71 -19.11
N PRO A 69 -18.05 -4.47 -20.19
CA PRO A 69 -16.97 -4.79 -21.13
C PRO A 69 -16.33 -3.56 -21.80
N ALA A 70 -16.99 -2.38 -21.69
CA ALA A 70 -16.44 -1.12 -22.17
C ALA A 70 -15.53 -0.45 -21.11
N LEU A 71 -15.67 -0.82 -19.84
CA LEU A 71 -14.72 -0.50 -18.77
C LEU A 71 -13.62 -1.58 -18.77
N THR A 72 -12.90 -1.68 -19.87
CA THR A 72 -11.68 -2.49 -19.90
C THR A 72 -10.79 -2.01 -18.75
N PRO A 73 -10.37 -2.89 -17.82
CA PRO A 73 -9.39 -2.52 -16.81
C PRO A 73 -8.20 -1.90 -17.55
N ILE A 74 -7.85 -0.67 -17.20
CA ILE A 74 -6.65 -0.04 -17.76
C ILE A 74 -5.50 -0.97 -17.35
N PRO A 75 -4.77 -1.57 -18.29
CA PRO A 75 -3.63 -2.38 -17.96
C PRO A 75 -2.73 -1.56 -17.04
N ASP A 76 -2.32 -2.14 -15.91
CA ASP A 76 -1.49 -1.52 -14.87
C ASP A 76 -2.20 -0.53 -13.90
N ASP A 77 -3.50 -0.31 -13.99
CA ASP A 77 -4.29 0.47 -13.03
C ASP A 77 -4.85 -0.39 -11.89
N ARG A 78 -4.05 -1.32 -11.39
CA ARG A 78 -4.41 -2.17 -10.26
C ARG A 78 -4.18 -1.44 -8.95
N ILE A 79 -5.22 -1.41 -8.12
CA ILE A 79 -5.12 -0.85 -6.77
C ILE A 79 -4.39 -1.84 -5.86
N GLY A 80 -3.50 -1.31 -5.03
CA GLY A 80 -2.93 -2.06 -3.94
C GLY A 80 -1.55 -2.64 -4.19
N SER A 81 -1.11 -3.45 -3.23
CA SER A 81 0.21 -4.04 -3.19
C SER A 81 0.18 -5.56 -2.99
N LYS A 82 1.28 -6.21 -3.36
CA LYS A 82 1.51 -7.63 -3.10
C LYS A 82 2.37 -7.84 -1.84
N ILE A 83 2.36 -6.90 -0.91
CA ILE A 83 3.17 -6.95 0.32
C ILE A 83 2.90 -8.21 1.14
N TYR A 84 1.67 -8.75 1.11
CA TYR A 84 1.32 -10.03 1.74
C TYR A 84 2.26 -11.18 1.34
N GLN A 85 2.83 -11.16 0.12
CA GLN A 85 3.78 -12.19 -0.33
C GLN A 85 5.12 -12.13 0.40
N ALA A 86 5.47 -11.01 1.03
CA ALA A 86 6.71 -10.88 1.76
C ALA A 86 6.79 -11.84 2.95
N PHE A 87 5.64 -12.18 3.55
CA PHE A 87 5.57 -13.11 4.69
C PHE A 87 5.80 -14.57 4.29
N ALA A 88 5.59 -14.92 3.01
CA ALA A 88 5.90 -16.24 2.46
C ALA A 88 7.37 -16.38 2.02
N ARG A 89 8.12 -15.28 2.00
CA ARG A 89 9.50 -15.25 1.55
C ARG A 89 10.48 -15.43 2.72
N PRO A 90 11.66 -15.99 2.46
CA PRO A 90 12.70 -16.07 3.48
C PRO A 90 13.16 -14.65 3.90
N ARG A 91 13.56 -14.49 5.16
CA ARG A 91 14.03 -13.20 5.72
C ARG A 91 15.45 -12.88 5.23
N THR A 92 15.55 -12.41 4.01
CA THR A 92 16.82 -12.09 3.34
C THR A 92 16.84 -10.66 2.79
N GLN A 93 18.01 -10.20 2.40
CA GLN A 93 18.15 -8.90 1.74
C GLN A 93 17.40 -8.85 0.41
N ASP A 94 17.32 -9.99 -0.31
CA ASP A 94 16.58 -10.05 -1.56
C ASP A 94 15.07 -9.83 -1.35
N THR A 95 14.53 -10.35 -0.25
CA THR A 95 13.14 -10.08 0.15
C THR A 95 12.92 -8.60 0.47
N LEU A 96 13.86 -7.94 1.15
CA LEU A 96 13.78 -6.50 1.39
C LEU A 96 13.88 -5.70 0.10
N ASN A 97 14.74 -6.08 -0.82
CA ASN A 97 14.85 -5.42 -2.12
C ASN A 97 13.54 -5.56 -2.92
N TRP A 98 13.00 -6.78 -2.96
CA TRP A 98 11.70 -7.05 -3.61
C TRP A 98 10.58 -6.23 -2.96
N LEU A 99 10.51 -6.19 -1.62
CA LEU A 99 9.52 -5.40 -0.88
C LEU A 99 9.63 -3.91 -1.19
N ARG A 100 10.86 -3.37 -1.26
CA ARG A 100 11.09 -1.98 -1.65
C ARG A 100 10.54 -1.69 -3.05
N ASP A 101 10.84 -2.56 -4.00
CA ASP A 101 10.41 -2.39 -5.38
C ASP A 101 8.88 -2.48 -5.49
N GLU A 102 8.25 -3.36 -4.69
CA GLU A 102 6.79 -3.49 -4.62
C GLU A 102 6.14 -2.25 -3.98
N VAL A 103 6.74 -1.70 -2.91
CA VAL A 103 6.27 -0.44 -2.31
C VAL A 103 6.34 0.71 -3.31
N ILE A 104 7.41 0.83 -4.08
CA ILE A 104 7.51 1.84 -5.13
C ILE A 104 6.47 1.59 -6.23
N ARG A 105 6.28 0.33 -6.65
CA ARG A 105 5.31 -0.03 -7.68
C ARG A 105 3.88 0.37 -7.31
N CYS A 106 3.43 0.04 -6.10
CA CYS A 106 2.05 0.32 -5.69
C CYS A 106 1.73 1.82 -5.56
N HIS A 107 2.76 2.66 -5.45
CA HIS A 107 2.63 4.13 -5.49
C HIS A 107 2.85 4.71 -6.89
N GLY A 108 3.20 3.89 -7.89
CA GLY A 108 3.58 4.35 -9.23
C GLY A 108 2.53 5.20 -9.93
N TRP A 109 1.24 4.97 -9.66
CA TRP A 109 0.15 5.77 -10.18
C TRP A 109 0.27 7.27 -9.79
N MET A 110 0.82 7.57 -8.60
CA MET A 110 1.03 8.97 -8.17
C MET A 110 1.99 9.72 -9.09
N LEU A 111 2.97 9.01 -9.69
CA LEU A 111 3.88 9.60 -10.67
C LEU A 111 3.17 9.79 -12.01
N THR A 112 2.39 8.80 -12.44
CA THR A 112 1.65 8.82 -13.70
C THR A 112 0.60 9.93 -13.72
N ASP A 113 -0.11 10.11 -12.62
CA ASP A 113 -1.18 11.11 -12.48
C ASP A 113 -0.65 12.50 -12.08
N GLY A 114 0.68 12.63 -11.89
CA GLY A 114 1.28 13.90 -11.52
C GLY A 114 1.01 14.35 -10.08
N VAL A 115 0.56 13.46 -9.22
CA VAL A 115 0.35 13.70 -7.77
C VAL A 115 1.69 13.85 -7.06
N ALA A 116 2.67 13.04 -7.46
CA ALA A 116 4.03 13.07 -6.93
C ALA A 116 5.06 13.22 -8.06
N SER A 117 6.19 13.84 -7.75
CA SER A 117 7.34 13.95 -8.65
C SER A 117 8.43 12.92 -8.41
N ALA A 118 8.47 12.33 -7.21
CA ALA A 118 9.37 11.25 -6.85
C ALA A 118 8.82 10.41 -5.70
N ILE A 119 9.16 9.12 -5.72
CA ILE A 119 8.84 8.16 -4.67
C ILE A 119 10.11 7.38 -4.37
N ASP A 120 10.47 7.28 -3.09
CA ASP A 120 11.56 6.45 -2.60
C ASP A 120 11.08 5.61 -1.43
N ALA A 121 11.67 4.43 -1.24
CA ALA A 121 11.31 3.54 -0.17
C ALA A 121 12.54 2.86 0.45
N ARG A 122 12.49 2.68 1.76
CA ARG A 122 13.45 1.88 2.54
C ARG A 122 12.67 0.81 3.28
N THR A 123 13.18 -0.41 3.26
CA THR A 123 12.52 -1.56 3.87
C THR A 123 13.42 -2.23 4.88
N PHE A 124 12.84 -2.80 5.91
CA PHE A 124 13.56 -3.44 7.00
C PHE A 124 12.73 -4.54 7.66
N PHE A 125 13.41 -5.43 8.36
CA PHE A 125 12.74 -6.39 9.24
C PHE A 125 12.60 -5.79 10.64
N THR A 126 11.42 -5.91 11.23
CA THR A 126 11.19 -5.47 12.62
C THR A 126 11.76 -6.48 13.61
N SER A 127 12.04 -6.03 14.83
CA SER A 127 12.50 -6.89 15.91
C SER A 127 11.45 -7.91 16.37
N SER A 128 10.16 -7.61 16.13
CA SER A 128 9.03 -8.48 16.44
C SER A 128 8.78 -9.58 15.39
N GLY A 129 9.61 -9.66 14.36
CA GLY A 129 9.45 -10.67 13.29
C GLY A 129 8.68 -10.18 12.06
N GLY A 130 8.12 -9.00 12.09
CA GLY A 130 7.41 -8.36 10.98
C GLY A 130 8.35 -7.71 9.96
N ILE A 131 7.76 -6.97 9.07
CA ILE A 131 8.42 -6.14 8.04
C ILE A 131 8.01 -4.68 8.21
N GLY A 132 8.83 -3.76 7.73
CA GLY A 132 8.52 -2.34 7.73
C GLY A 132 9.01 -1.66 6.47
N ALA A 133 8.40 -0.51 6.16
CA ALA A 133 8.79 0.36 5.07
C ALA A 133 8.69 1.84 5.49
N ILE A 134 9.72 2.60 5.14
CA ILE A 134 9.70 4.05 5.21
C ILE A 134 9.54 4.54 3.77
N VAL A 135 8.45 5.24 3.49
CA VAL A 135 8.11 5.75 2.16
C VAL A 135 8.29 7.25 2.15
N THR A 136 9.03 7.76 1.18
CA THR A 136 9.18 9.19 0.95
C THR A 136 8.50 9.56 -0.35
N ILE A 137 7.45 10.38 -0.27
CA ILE A 137 6.70 10.88 -1.42
C ILE A 137 7.00 12.36 -1.57
N THR A 138 7.54 12.77 -2.71
CA THR A 138 7.82 14.18 -3.03
C THR A 138 6.70 14.72 -3.91
N ALA A 139 5.94 15.67 -3.39
CA ALA A 139 4.89 16.36 -4.11
C ALA A 139 5.13 17.88 -4.06
N ASN A 140 5.01 18.56 -5.19
CA ASN A 140 5.28 20.01 -5.29
C ASN A 140 6.67 20.42 -4.74
N GLY A 141 7.67 19.56 -4.86
CA GLY A 141 9.02 19.79 -4.36
C GLY A 141 9.16 19.58 -2.84
N VAL A 142 8.12 19.16 -2.13
CA VAL A 142 8.15 18.91 -0.69
C VAL A 142 8.16 17.40 -0.44
N PRO A 143 9.22 16.83 0.16
CA PRO A 143 9.24 15.44 0.56
C PRO A 143 8.41 15.22 1.84
N THR A 144 7.53 14.24 1.83
CA THR A 144 6.78 13.77 2.99
C THR A 144 7.15 12.33 3.28
N VAL A 145 7.44 12.02 4.53
CA VAL A 145 7.89 10.69 4.96
C VAL A 145 6.80 10.01 5.76
N PHE A 146 6.52 8.76 5.39
CA PHE A 146 5.58 7.88 6.09
C PHE A 146 6.31 6.62 6.55
N ASP A 147 6.04 6.18 7.77
CA ASP A 147 6.63 4.98 8.38
C ASP A 147 5.53 3.96 8.64
N TYR A 148 5.71 2.76 8.10
CA TYR A 148 4.75 1.67 8.19
C TYR A 148 5.43 0.39 8.69
N ALA A 149 4.70 -0.37 9.49
CA ALA A 149 5.14 -1.69 9.94
C ALA A 149 3.97 -2.67 9.93
N TRP A 150 4.26 -3.92 9.55
CA TRP A 150 3.32 -5.03 9.52
C TRP A 150 3.83 -6.16 10.38
N SER A 151 2.93 -6.79 11.13
CA SER A 151 3.16 -8.08 11.78
C SER A 151 2.20 -9.10 11.20
N GLN A 152 2.66 -10.32 11.01
CA GLN A 152 1.76 -11.42 10.72
C GLN A 152 1.06 -11.76 12.04
N GLU A 153 -0.27 -11.68 12.06
CA GLU A 153 -1.04 -12.25 13.17
C GLU A 153 -0.86 -13.76 13.17
N SER A 154 -0.47 -14.30 14.32
CA SER A 154 -0.26 -15.74 14.53
C SER A 154 -1.57 -16.45 14.86
#